data_2132534abe2d66bfdf16f6ce097d5699
#
_entry.id   2132534abe2d66bfdf16f6ce097d5699
#
_cell.length_a   1.000
_cell.length_b   1.000
_cell.length_c   1.000
_cell.angle_alpha   90.00
_cell.angle_beta   90.00
_cell.angle_gamma   90.00
#
_symmetry.space_group_name_H-M   'P 1'
#
loop_
_entity.id
_entity.type
_entity.pdbx_description
1 polymer ?
#
loop_
_entity_poly.entity_id
_entity_poly.type
_entity_poly.pdbx_seq_one_letter_code
_entity_poly.pdbx_strand_id
1 'polypeptide(L)'
;FQAEDGIRDKLVTGVQTCALPISIGSFQAIKHKCADMLLEVESAKSAAYYAAWAAAEDNDEVPVVAALAKAYISDAYFHCAAENIQIHGGIGFTWEHDAHLYFKRAKSSEIFLGDATYHRELLAQRIGI
;
A
#
# COMPACT_ATOMS: atom_id res chain seq x y z
N PHE A 1 -18.16 1.94 11.27
CA PHE A 1 -17.94 1.63 12.69
C PHE A 1 -19.08 0.81 13.31
N GLN A 2 -20.31 0.95 12.83
CA GLN A 2 -21.47 0.15 13.29
C GLN A 2 -21.60 -1.23 12.62
N ALA A 3 -20.93 -1.45 11.50
CA ALA A 3 -20.97 -2.75 10.80
C ALA A 3 -20.14 -3.84 11.53
N GLU A 4 -19.14 -3.48 12.31
CA GLU A 4 -18.35 -4.43 13.09
C GLU A 4 -19.15 -5.08 14.22
N ASP A 5 -20.06 -4.36 14.85
CA ASP A 5 -20.87 -4.90 15.94
C ASP A 5 -21.92 -5.91 15.44
N GLY A 6 -22.48 -5.71 14.25
CA GLY A 6 -23.44 -6.63 13.66
C GLY A 6 -22.82 -7.95 13.17
N ILE A 7 -21.56 -7.95 12.80
CA ILE A 7 -20.81 -9.17 12.44
C ILE A 7 -20.36 -9.92 13.70
N ARG A 8 -20.02 -9.21 14.76
CA ARG A 8 -19.72 -9.79 16.08
C ARG A 8 -20.89 -10.62 16.61
N ASP A 9 -22.08 -10.06 16.60
CA ASP A 9 -23.26 -10.73 17.17
C ASP A 9 -23.66 -11.98 16.39
N LYS A 10 -23.46 -12.00 15.06
CA LYS A 10 -23.76 -13.17 14.24
C LYS A 10 -22.76 -14.32 14.38
N LEU A 11 -21.51 -14.01 14.70
CA LEU A 11 -20.47 -15.03 14.94
C LEU A 11 -20.55 -15.62 16.36
N VAL A 12 -21.12 -14.90 17.31
CA VAL A 12 -21.28 -15.31 18.70
C VAL A 12 -22.44 -16.29 18.89
N THR A 13 -23.45 -16.27 18.03
CA THR A 13 -24.63 -17.15 18.10
C THR A 13 -24.42 -18.56 17.54
N GLY A 14 -23.30 -18.84 16.92
CA GLY A 14 -22.96 -20.19 16.39
C GLY A 14 -21.86 -20.87 17.20
N VAL A 15 -22.22 -21.64 18.19
CA VAL A 15 -21.45 -22.80 18.76
C VAL A 15 -20.17 -22.50 19.56
N GLN A 16 -19.74 -21.26 19.79
CA GLN A 16 -18.54 -21.03 20.62
C GLN A 16 -18.80 -20.14 21.82
N THR A 17 -19.23 -20.78 22.89
CA THR A 17 -19.55 -20.15 24.18
C THR A 17 -18.35 -19.64 24.98
N CYS A 18 -17.11 -19.73 24.50
CA CYS A 18 -15.92 -19.41 25.27
C CYS A 18 -14.82 -18.63 24.56
N ALA A 19 -14.99 -18.23 23.29
CA ALA A 19 -13.97 -17.42 22.62
C ALA A 19 -14.28 -15.93 22.78
N LEU A 20 -13.47 -15.25 23.57
CA LEU A 20 -13.48 -13.78 23.59
C LEU A 20 -13.12 -13.27 22.19
N PRO A 21 -13.81 -12.25 21.66
CA PRO A 21 -13.47 -11.66 20.38
C PRO A 21 -12.04 -11.10 20.44
N ILE A 22 -11.14 -11.68 19.65
CA ILE A 22 -9.76 -11.26 19.54
C ILE A 22 -9.65 -10.40 18.30
N SER A 23 -9.21 -9.14 18.49
CA SER A 23 -8.93 -8.23 17.37
C SER A 23 -7.86 -8.83 16.45
N ILE A 24 -8.05 -8.75 15.13
CA ILE A 24 -7.07 -9.20 14.15
C ILE A 24 -5.69 -8.57 14.37
N GLY A 25 -5.65 -7.31 14.84
CA GLY A 25 -4.42 -6.60 15.20
C GLY A 25 -3.69 -7.17 16.42
N SER A 26 -4.26 -8.14 17.16
CA SER A 26 -3.53 -8.84 18.22
C SER A 26 -2.56 -9.89 17.69
N PHE A 27 -2.76 -10.39 16.47
CA PHE A 27 -1.88 -11.39 15.85
C PHE A 27 -0.56 -10.73 15.41
N GLN A 28 0.55 -11.33 15.84
CA GLN A 28 1.90 -10.80 15.55
C GLN A 28 2.19 -10.71 14.06
N ALA A 29 1.77 -11.70 13.27
CA ALA A 29 1.95 -11.71 11.82
C ALA A 29 1.29 -10.47 11.15
N ILE A 30 0.11 -10.06 11.62
CA ILE A 30 -0.57 -8.86 11.12
C ILE A 30 0.15 -7.58 11.55
N LYS A 31 0.64 -7.54 12.79
CA LYS A 31 1.44 -6.40 13.27
C LYS A 31 2.70 -6.19 12.45
N HIS A 32 3.40 -7.27 12.08
CA HIS A 32 4.59 -7.20 11.24
C HIS A 32 4.25 -6.67 9.85
N LYS A 33 3.21 -7.18 9.20
CA LYS A 33 2.74 -6.66 7.92
C LYS A 33 2.40 -5.16 7.98
N CYS A 34 1.71 -4.73 9.02
CA CYS A 34 1.38 -3.32 9.21
C CYS A 34 2.63 -2.46 9.44
N ALA A 35 3.64 -2.98 10.15
CA ALA A 35 4.91 -2.28 10.36
C ALA A 35 5.70 -2.13 9.06
N ASP A 36 5.76 -3.19 8.24
CA ASP A 36 6.42 -3.17 6.94
C ASP A 36 5.73 -2.17 5.99
N MET A 37 4.39 -2.22 5.90
CA MET A 37 3.61 -1.24 5.12
C MET A 37 3.84 0.20 5.61
N LEU A 38 3.93 0.43 6.92
CA LEU A 38 4.20 1.77 7.47
C LEU A 38 5.57 2.28 7.01
N LEU A 39 6.60 1.43 7.06
CA LEU A 39 7.93 1.76 6.58
C LEU A 39 7.92 2.15 5.09
N GLU A 40 7.25 1.36 4.27
CA GLU A 40 7.11 1.64 2.83
C GLU A 40 6.38 2.97 2.57
N VAL A 41 5.28 3.23 3.28
CA VAL A 41 4.50 4.46 3.13
C VAL A 41 5.31 5.69 3.55
N GLU A 42 6.03 5.64 4.68
CA GLU A 42 6.86 6.79 5.13
C GLU A 42 8.05 7.03 4.19
N SER A 43 8.67 5.97 3.69
CA SER A 43 9.71 6.09 2.66
C SER A 43 9.18 6.65 1.34
N ALA A 44 7.99 6.20 0.91
CA ALA A 44 7.32 6.70 -0.29
C ALA A 44 6.96 8.19 -0.17
N LYS A 45 6.45 8.63 1.00
CA LYS A 45 6.20 10.05 1.28
C LYS A 45 7.48 10.88 1.18
N SER A 46 8.58 10.40 1.78
CA SER A 46 9.88 11.09 1.74
C SER A 46 10.37 11.24 0.30
N ALA A 47 10.28 10.18 -0.51
CA ALA A 47 10.64 10.22 -1.92
C ALA A 47 9.76 11.18 -2.73
N ALA A 48 8.44 11.20 -2.47
CA ALA A 48 7.51 12.10 -3.15
C ALA A 48 7.77 13.57 -2.80
N TYR A 49 8.00 13.89 -1.53
CA TYR A 49 8.30 15.26 -1.10
C TYR A 49 9.64 15.74 -1.64
N TYR A 50 10.66 14.87 -1.66
CA TYR A 50 11.94 15.23 -2.23
C TYR A 50 11.85 15.48 -3.74
N ALA A 51 11.13 14.63 -4.48
CA ALA A 51 10.91 14.83 -5.90
C ALA A 51 10.12 16.13 -6.21
N ALA A 52 9.12 16.43 -5.40
CA ALA A 52 8.33 17.65 -5.53
C ALA A 52 9.19 18.91 -5.22
N TRP A 53 10.01 18.85 -4.18
CA TRP A 53 10.93 19.92 -3.84
C TRP A 53 11.97 20.16 -4.96
N ALA A 54 12.61 19.08 -5.45
CA ALA A 54 13.58 19.19 -6.54
C ALA A 54 12.95 19.81 -7.80
N ALA A 55 11.70 19.44 -8.12
CA ALA A 55 10.98 20.02 -9.24
C ALA A 55 10.62 21.51 -9.05
N ALA A 56 10.32 21.90 -7.80
CA ALA A 56 10.00 23.31 -7.48
C ALA A 56 11.24 24.23 -7.57
N GLU A 57 12.42 23.69 -7.22
CA GLU A 57 13.70 24.42 -7.29
C GLU A 57 14.38 24.33 -8.67
N ASP A 58 13.74 23.69 -9.65
CA ASP A 58 14.31 23.43 -11.00
C ASP A 58 15.73 22.80 -10.94
N ASN A 59 15.89 21.83 -10.04
CA ASN A 59 17.17 21.18 -9.79
C ASN A 59 17.51 20.21 -10.94
N ASP A 60 18.78 20.19 -11.37
CA ASP A 60 19.28 19.27 -12.40
C ASP A 60 19.09 17.78 -12.07
N GLU A 61 18.86 17.43 -10.81
CA GLU A 61 18.58 16.06 -10.36
C GLU A 61 17.13 15.60 -10.62
N VAL A 62 16.21 16.48 -11.00
CA VAL A 62 14.78 16.15 -11.21
C VAL A 62 14.58 14.89 -12.04
N PRO A 63 15.25 14.69 -13.20
CA PRO A 63 15.03 13.49 -13.98
C PRO A 63 15.39 12.19 -13.24
N VAL A 64 16.47 12.22 -12.45
CA VAL A 64 16.94 11.07 -11.65
C VAL A 64 15.98 10.78 -10.50
N VAL A 65 15.66 11.83 -9.73
CA VAL A 65 14.81 11.73 -8.55
C VAL A 65 13.38 11.33 -8.92
N ALA A 66 12.84 11.87 -10.02
CA ALA A 66 11.50 11.50 -10.49
C ALA A 66 11.41 10.03 -10.90
N ALA A 67 12.43 9.49 -11.59
CA ALA A 67 12.48 8.08 -11.95
C ALA A 67 12.58 7.19 -10.70
N LEU A 68 13.44 7.55 -9.75
CA LEU A 68 13.58 6.85 -8.47
C LEU A 68 12.26 6.84 -7.69
N ALA A 69 11.66 8.01 -7.51
CA ALA A 69 10.42 8.18 -6.77
C ALA A 69 9.29 7.37 -7.43
N LYS A 70 9.12 7.47 -8.75
CA LYS A 70 8.07 6.75 -9.46
C LYS A 70 8.24 5.24 -9.34
N ALA A 71 9.46 4.70 -9.50
CA ALA A 71 9.73 3.27 -9.36
C ALA A 71 9.37 2.78 -7.96
N TYR A 72 9.88 3.44 -6.91
CA TYR A 72 9.68 3.02 -5.53
C TYR A 72 8.23 3.17 -5.06
N ILE A 73 7.60 4.31 -5.31
CA ILE A 73 6.24 4.61 -4.86
C ILE A 73 5.23 3.68 -5.53
N SER A 74 5.42 3.33 -6.81
CA SER A 74 4.52 2.43 -7.52
C SER A 74 4.50 1.04 -6.89
N ASP A 75 5.67 0.47 -6.58
CA ASP A 75 5.77 -0.83 -5.93
C ASP A 75 5.22 -0.81 -4.51
N ALA A 76 5.59 0.20 -3.71
CA ALA A 76 5.10 0.36 -2.34
C ALA A 76 3.57 0.48 -2.29
N TYR A 77 2.98 1.29 -3.16
CA TYR A 77 1.53 1.46 -3.21
C TYR A 77 0.81 0.16 -3.59
N PHE A 78 1.31 -0.55 -4.61
CA PHE A 78 0.72 -1.83 -5.02
C PHE A 78 0.83 -2.88 -3.93
N HIS A 79 2.01 -3.02 -3.29
CA HIS A 79 2.23 -3.95 -2.18
C HIS A 79 1.33 -3.63 -0.98
N CYS A 80 1.27 -2.38 -0.54
CA CYS A 80 0.38 -1.98 0.56
C CYS A 80 -1.10 -2.24 0.24
N ALA A 81 -1.54 -1.99 -0.99
CA ALA A 81 -2.91 -2.25 -1.40
C ALA A 81 -3.24 -3.76 -1.43
N ALA A 82 -2.29 -4.59 -1.86
CA ALA A 82 -2.42 -6.05 -1.85
C ALA A 82 -2.49 -6.60 -0.42
N GLU A 83 -1.57 -6.18 0.46
CA GLU A 83 -1.56 -6.59 1.86
C GLU A 83 -2.82 -6.11 2.61
N ASN A 84 -3.32 -4.94 2.29
CA ASN A 84 -4.59 -4.44 2.84
C ASN A 84 -5.76 -5.41 2.54
N ILE A 85 -5.86 -5.91 1.30
CA ILE A 85 -6.86 -6.93 0.94
C ILE A 85 -6.63 -8.21 1.75
N GLN A 86 -5.39 -8.68 1.85
CA GLN A 86 -5.05 -9.90 2.60
C GLN A 86 -5.43 -9.79 4.08
N ILE A 87 -5.17 -8.64 4.71
CA ILE A 87 -5.50 -8.39 6.11
C ILE A 87 -7.02 -8.39 6.34
N HIS A 88 -7.80 -7.84 5.40
CA HIS A 88 -9.26 -7.86 5.47
C HIS A 88 -9.86 -9.23 5.13
N GLY A 89 -9.08 -10.12 4.50
CA GLY A 89 -9.53 -11.45 4.09
C GLY A 89 -10.62 -11.42 3.02
N GLY A 90 -11.56 -12.36 3.08
CA GLY A 90 -12.58 -12.53 2.03
C GLY A 90 -13.39 -11.29 1.73
N ILE A 91 -13.72 -10.47 2.74
CA ILE A 91 -14.49 -9.23 2.53
C ILE A 91 -13.72 -8.19 1.70
N GLY A 92 -12.39 -8.19 1.78
CA GLY A 92 -11.54 -7.27 1.01
C GLY A 92 -11.68 -7.39 -0.50
N PHE A 93 -12.15 -8.53 -1.00
CA PHE A 93 -12.43 -8.77 -2.43
C PHE A 93 -13.87 -8.48 -2.84
N THR A 94 -14.76 -8.27 -1.88
CA THR A 94 -16.18 -8.05 -2.17
C THR A 94 -16.46 -6.58 -2.53
N TRP A 95 -17.59 -6.35 -3.19
CA TRP A 95 -18.08 -4.99 -3.50
C TRP A 95 -18.58 -4.24 -2.25
N GLU A 96 -18.71 -4.93 -1.13
CA GLU A 96 -19.15 -4.36 0.14
C GLU A 96 -18.04 -3.59 0.86
N HIS A 97 -16.76 -3.80 0.45
CA HIS A 97 -15.60 -3.18 1.07
C HIS A 97 -14.75 -2.43 0.06
N ASP A 98 -14.26 -1.24 0.42
CA ASP A 98 -13.52 -0.34 -0.48
C ASP A 98 -12.08 -0.79 -0.81
N ALA A 99 -11.53 -1.81 -0.15
CA ALA A 99 -10.14 -2.25 -0.35
C ALA A 99 -9.83 -2.57 -1.82
N HIS A 100 -10.77 -3.20 -2.54
CA HIS A 100 -10.60 -3.53 -3.96
C HIS A 100 -10.46 -2.29 -4.86
N LEU A 101 -11.08 -1.15 -4.48
CA LEU A 101 -10.98 0.10 -5.23
C LEU A 101 -9.54 0.65 -5.17
N TYR A 102 -8.96 0.63 -3.97
CA TYR A 102 -7.56 1.05 -3.78
C TYR A 102 -6.59 0.13 -4.50
N PHE A 103 -6.82 -1.18 -4.50
CA PHE A 103 -6.01 -2.14 -5.25
C PHE A 103 -6.05 -1.88 -6.76
N LYS A 104 -7.24 -1.68 -7.33
CA LYS A 104 -7.41 -1.34 -8.75
C LYS A 104 -6.73 0.00 -9.08
N ARG A 105 -6.86 0.99 -8.20
CA ARG A 105 -6.21 2.29 -8.35
C ARG A 105 -4.69 2.17 -8.29
N ALA A 106 -4.16 1.36 -7.36
CA ALA A 106 -2.72 1.11 -7.26
C ALA A 106 -2.17 0.52 -8.57
N LYS A 107 -2.85 -0.50 -9.13
CA LYS A 107 -2.45 -1.10 -10.41
C LYS A 107 -2.52 -0.12 -11.58
N SER A 108 -3.57 0.68 -11.65
CA SER A 108 -3.67 1.74 -12.66
C SER A 108 -2.56 2.78 -12.53
N SER A 109 -2.24 3.19 -11.30
CA SER A 109 -1.17 4.16 -11.03
C SER A 109 0.22 3.60 -11.31
N GLU A 110 0.44 2.31 -11.08
CA GLU A 110 1.70 1.62 -11.36
C GLU A 110 2.06 1.69 -12.85
N ILE A 111 1.11 1.40 -13.74
CA ILE A 111 1.35 1.37 -15.19
C ILE A 111 1.28 2.76 -15.84
N PHE A 112 0.67 3.75 -15.16
CA PHE A 112 0.53 5.10 -15.68
C PHE A 112 1.89 5.79 -15.81
N LEU A 113 2.22 6.29 -17.00
CA LEU A 113 3.50 6.91 -17.36
C LEU A 113 4.73 5.98 -17.28
N GLY A 114 4.53 4.69 -17.36
CA GLY A 114 5.58 3.68 -17.25
C GLY A 114 5.58 2.97 -15.89
N ASP A 115 5.92 1.70 -15.91
CA ASP A 115 6.00 0.85 -14.72
C ASP A 115 7.32 1.05 -13.94
N ALA A 116 7.44 0.38 -12.81
CA ALA A 116 8.63 0.46 -11.98
C ALA A 116 9.90 -0.05 -12.71
N THR A 117 9.77 -1.06 -13.57
CA THR A 117 10.89 -1.60 -14.35
C THR A 117 11.41 -0.58 -15.36
N TYR A 118 10.51 0.06 -16.08
CA TYR A 118 10.83 1.13 -17.02
C TYR A 118 11.56 2.29 -16.32
N HIS A 119 11.07 2.72 -15.16
CA HIS A 119 11.70 3.82 -14.42
C HIS A 119 13.03 3.45 -13.77
N ARG A 120 13.25 2.17 -13.38
CA ARG A 120 14.57 1.69 -12.94
C ARG A 120 15.59 1.70 -14.08
N GLU A 121 15.18 1.31 -15.27
CA GLU A 121 16.02 1.38 -16.47
C GLU A 121 16.39 2.83 -16.81
N LEU A 122 15.41 3.74 -16.78
CA LEU A 122 15.68 5.17 -16.97
C LEU A 122 16.63 5.73 -15.89
N LEU A 123 16.48 5.29 -14.65
CA LEU A 123 17.36 5.69 -13.56
C LEU A 123 18.80 5.23 -13.84
N ALA A 124 19.00 3.94 -14.18
CA ALA A 124 20.30 3.37 -14.48
C ALA A 124 21.01 4.15 -15.61
N GLN A 125 20.30 4.41 -16.72
CA GLN A 125 20.83 5.20 -17.83
C GLN A 125 21.24 6.62 -17.43
N ARG A 126 20.46 7.27 -16.56
CA ARG A 126 20.71 8.65 -16.11
C ARG A 126 21.88 8.78 -15.15
N ILE A 127 22.17 7.74 -14.37
CA ILE A 127 23.34 7.69 -13.47
C ILE A 127 24.57 7.05 -14.11
N GLY A 128 24.46 6.58 -15.37
CA GLY A 128 25.57 6.07 -16.15
C GLY A 128 25.97 4.62 -15.86
N ILE A 129 24.99 3.79 -15.49
CA ILE A 129 25.16 2.33 -15.27
C ILE A 129 24.54 1.56 -16.44
#